data_11b7092b2bd6b95fb26aec28d5e9e18b
#
_entry.id   11b7092b2bd6b95fb26aec28d5e9e18b
#
_cell.length_a   1.000
_cell.length_b   1.000
_cell.length_c   1.000
_cell.angle_alpha   90.00
_cell.angle_beta   90.00
_cell.angle_gamma   90.00
#
_symmetry.space_group_name_H-M   'P 1'
#
loop_
_entity.id
_entity.type
_entity.pdbx_description
1 polymer ?
#
loop_
_entity_poly.entity_id
_entity_poly.type
_entity_poly.pdbx_seq_one_letter_code
_entity_poly.pdbx_strand_id
1 'polypeptide(L)'
;VDIARDARWGRGMEGAGEDTWYGSQVAKARIEGFQGTDYSRQNTVLACAKHLAAYGAALAGKDYAEADISDATLHQVYLPPFHSAVKAGVATLMTGFNEINGIPATAHKYLQSELLKEKWGFKGFTVSDWGSIGEIARHGMGKDNKDATRIAVIAGCDMDMHSMSYKRNLVDLVNEGQVDVNLIDNAVRRILTLKYELGLFDDPYCYNNRYQELSDKKIINEHRKSARLMGSKSIVLLKNNQVLPIQPHISNIALIGPLNKASKDMLGNWKAVGDEKEVVTVDEGLRNAIPHAQISYIEGYDLENNELKPLPALDRFDMIIVAVGERAMESGEARSKVDINIHRNQQLLVKQLKEKSNKPVVALIMGGRPLIFSDMEPYADAILMTWWLGSEAGNSVADILTGKYNPSGKLPVTFPKQVGQCPIYYNQKRTGRPWVPNNLYVSGYCDETALPAYPFGFGLSYTQFEIDTPVLEKEKYFFNEPIKVKVKVRNNGKYKGIETVQLYLQDVVSSITRPLIELCGIRQVELAPKEEKIVEFILFTEDLSFYSHEKVFITEPGEFKLFAGNSSDNLRATSFELLETRISSNK
;
A
#
# COMPACT_ATOMS: atom_id res chain seq x y z
N VAL A 1 1.44 5.98 6.18
CA VAL A 1 1.63 6.49 4.79
C VAL A 1 3.00 6.11 4.21
N ASP A 2 3.64 5.13 4.84
CA ASP A 2 4.94 4.62 4.40
C ASP A 2 4.86 4.02 3.00
N ILE A 3 5.90 4.27 2.20
CA ILE A 3 6.13 3.61 0.92
C ILE A 3 7.02 2.40 1.15
N ALA A 4 6.57 1.22 0.72
CA ALA A 4 7.27 -0.05 0.94
C ALA A 4 7.74 -0.61 -0.41
N ARG A 5 9.07 -0.69 -0.61
CA ARG A 5 9.70 -1.19 -1.85
C ARG A 5 10.42 -2.53 -1.67
N ASP A 6 10.64 -2.93 -0.42
CA ASP A 6 11.24 -4.22 -0.09
C ASP A 6 10.17 -5.16 0.47
N ALA A 7 9.86 -6.23 -0.26
CA ALA A 7 8.86 -7.22 0.10
C ALA A 7 9.19 -7.97 1.42
N ARG A 8 10.45 -7.92 1.85
CA ARG A 8 10.91 -8.57 3.10
C ARG A 8 10.49 -7.79 4.34
N TRP A 9 10.18 -6.49 4.22
CA TRP A 9 9.72 -5.67 5.35
C TRP A 9 8.30 -6.05 5.76
N GLY A 10 8.14 -6.42 7.05
CA GLY A 10 6.86 -6.91 7.58
C GLY A 10 5.74 -5.88 7.60
N ARG A 11 6.08 -4.59 7.80
CA ARG A 11 5.11 -3.49 7.87
C ARG A 11 4.66 -2.96 6.51
N GLY A 12 5.16 -3.50 5.40
CA GLY A 12 4.69 -3.15 4.06
C GLY A 12 3.16 -3.22 3.91
N MET A 13 2.51 -4.12 4.65
CA MET A 13 1.05 -4.25 4.69
C MET A 13 0.30 -3.04 5.29
N GLU A 14 0.97 -2.17 6.04
CA GLU A 14 0.34 -1.00 6.67
C GLU A 14 0.20 0.19 5.73
N GLY A 15 1.03 0.25 4.69
CA GLY A 15 1.09 1.31 3.70
C GLY A 15 0.15 1.12 2.51
N ALA A 16 0.31 1.99 1.52
CA ALA A 16 -0.44 1.94 0.26
C ALA A 16 0.32 1.18 -0.86
N GLY A 17 1.48 0.60 -0.55
CA GLY A 17 2.34 -0.08 -1.50
C GLY A 17 3.62 0.68 -1.84
N GLU A 18 4.13 0.51 -3.06
CA GLU A 18 5.44 1.00 -3.48
C GLU A 18 5.43 2.37 -4.18
N ASP A 19 4.25 2.84 -4.60
CA ASP A 19 4.11 4.03 -5.42
C ASP A 19 3.82 5.30 -4.63
N THR A 20 4.59 6.34 -4.91
CA THR A 20 4.53 7.63 -4.22
C THR A 20 3.27 8.43 -4.53
N TRP A 21 2.84 8.48 -5.81
CA TRP A 21 1.64 9.21 -6.21
C TRP A 21 0.40 8.54 -5.62
N TYR A 22 0.27 7.22 -5.76
CA TYR A 22 -0.83 6.46 -5.19
C TYR A 22 -0.86 6.57 -3.66
N GLY A 23 0.29 6.44 -2.99
CA GLY A 23 0.43 6.65 -1.55
C GLY A 23 -0.05 8.03 -1.11
N SER A 24 0.24 9.07 -1.90
CA SER A 24 -0.21 10.44 -1.64
C SER A 24 -1.74 10.58 -1.77
N GLN A 25 -2.37 9.94 -2.76
CA GLN A 25 -3.83 9.93 -2.90
C GLN A 25 -4.51 9.18 -1.75
N VAL A 26 -3.96 8.01 -1.36
CA VAL A 26 -4.48 7.23 -0.23
C VAL A 26 -4.34 7.98 1.09
N ALA A 27 -3.21 8.68 1.32
CA ALA A 27 -3.03 9.51 2.50
C ALA A 27 -4.12 10.59 2.60
N LYS A 28 -4.33 11.34 1.53
CA LYS A 28 -5.40 12.35 1.44
C LYS A 28 -6.77 11.75 1.75
N ALA A 29 -7.15 10.70 1.05
CA ALA A 29 -8.47 10.08 1.20
C ALA A 29 -8.73 9.53 2.62
N ARG A 30 -7.70 8.94 3.25
CA ARG A 30 -7.80 8.47 4.64
C ARG A 30 -8.01 9.61 5.63
N ILE A 31 -7.28 10.71 5.48
CA ILE A 31 -7.40 11.88 6.36
C ILE A 31 -8.79 12.49 6.22
N GLU A 32 -9.25 12.74 5.00
CA GLU A 32 -10.59 13.26 4.73
C GLU A 32 -11.68 12.33 5.28
N GLY A 33 -11.48 11.02 5.17
CA GLY A 33 -12.42 10.02 5.70
C GLY A 33 -12.48 9.95 7.22
N PHE A 34 -11.34 10.07 7.92
CA PHE A 34 -11.28 10.04 9.38
C PHE A 34 -11.70 11.37 10.01
N GLN A 35 -11.21 12.47 9.51
CA GLN A 35 -11.37 13.79 10.12
C GLN A 35 -12.61 14.55 9.63
N GLY A 36 -13.13 14.21 8.43
CA GLY A 36 -14.17 15.03 7.81
C GLY A 36 -13.69 16.47 7.60
N THR A 37 -14.65 17.40 7.65
CA THR A 37 -14.39 18.85 7.52
C THR A 37 -14.48 19.61 8.84
N ASP A 38 -14.87 18.94 9.93
CA ASP A 38 -15.13 19.53 11.24
C ASP A 38 -14.86 18.50 12.33
N TYR A 39 -13.81 18.72 13.12
CA TYR A 39 -13.36 17.83 14.18
C TYR A 39 -14.32 17.72 15.35
N SER A 40 -15.17 18.74 15.59
CA SER A 40 -16.13 18.75 16.70
C SER A 40 -17.27 17.75 16.53
N ARG A 41 -17.41 17.13 15.34
CA ARG A 41 -18.45 16.15 15.08
C ARG A 41 -18.16 14.80 15.73
N GLN A 42 -19.17 14.20 16.36
CA GLN A 42 -19.05 12.92 17.08
C GLN A 42 -18.66 11.72 16.18
N ASN A 43 -18.82 11.84 14.86
CA ASN A 43 -18.47 10.79 13.89
C ASN A 43 -17.11 10.99 13.23
N THR A 44 -16.24 11.81 13.80
CA THR A 44 -14.88 12.06 13.33
C THR A 44 -13.84 11.60 14.34
N VAL A 45 -12.63 11.40 13.87
CA VAL A 45 -11.44 11.07 14.68
C VAL A 45 -10.21 11.70 14.05
N LEU A 46 -9.31 12.25 14.88
CA LEU A 46 -8.06 12.81 14.37
C LEU A 46 -7.20 11.72 13.72
N ALA A 47 -6.73 11.99 12.51
CA ALA A 47 -5.81 11.12 11.80
C ALA A 47 -4.37 11.35 12.27
N CYS A 48 -3.57 10.28 12.28
CA CYS A 48 -2.14 10.34 12.50
C CYS A 48 -1.40 9.77 11.28
N ALA A 49 -0.73 10.62 10.52
CA ALA A 49 0.11 10.15 9.42
C ALA A 49 1.46 9.64 9.96
N LYS A 50 1.82 8.39 9.63
CA LYS A 50 3.00 7.72 10.17
C LYS A 50 3.64 6.79 9.13
N HIS A 51 4.94 6.50 9.28
CA HIS A 51 5.89 7.01 10.27
C HIS A 51 6.84 8.00 9.58
N LEU A 52 6.95 9.24 10.04
CA LEU A 52 7.77 10.29 9.43
C LEU A 52 9.26 10.08 9.77
N ALA A 53 10.12 9.66 8.79
CA ALA A 53 9.83 9.28 7.42
C ALA A 53 10.74 8.14 6.96
N ALA A 54 10.55 7.71 5.71
CA ALA A 54 11.42 6.73 5.05
C ALA A 54 11.55 5.37 5.77
N TYR A 55 10.62 5.01 6.64
CA TYR A 55 10.68 3.76 7.40
C TYR A 55 10.62 2.52 6.49
N GLY A 56 9.90 2.60 5.37
CA GLY A 56 9.89 1.54 4.36
C GLY A 56 11.14 1.45 3.48
N ALA A 57 12.16 2.31 3.72
CA ALA A 57 13.47 2.23 3.09
C ALA A 57 14.50 1.45 3.95
N ALA A 58 14.06 0.82 5.03
CA ALA A 58 14.91 0.11 5.96
C ALA A 58 15.83 -0.90 5.25
N LEU A 59 17.12 -0.87 5.56
CA LEU A 59 18.15 -1.68 4.92
C LEU A 59 17.81 -3.17 4.97
N ALA A 60 17.80 -3.81 3.80
CA ALA A 60 17.46 -5.22 3.61
C ALA A 60 16.05 -5.61 4.12
N GLY A 61 15.13 -4.67 4.18
CA GLY A 61 13.77 -4.90 4.69
C GLY A 61 13.71 -5.24 6.19
N LYS A 62 14.78 -4.99 6.95
CA LYS A 62 14.81 -5.23 8.41
C LYS A 62 14.06 -4.11 9.11
N ASP A 63 13.08 -4.46 9.92
CA ASP A 63 12.39 -3.49 10.76
C ASP A 63 13.37 -2.79 11.71
N TYR A 64 13.16 -1.51 11.97
CA TYR A 64 13.99 -0.64 12.82
C TYR A 64 15.41 -0.35 12.28
N ALA A 65 15.78 -0.88 11.11
CA ALA A 65 17.10 -0.64 10.53
C ALA A 65 17.21 0.76 9.92
N GLU A 66 18.44 1.14 9.64
CA GLU A 66 18.78 2.41 9.00
C GLU A 66 18.16 2.58 7.61
N ALA A 67 17.91 3.83 7.23
CA ALA A 67 17.50 4.25 5.90
C ALA A 67 18.57 5.18 5.31
N ASP A 68 19.63 4.60 4.74
CA ASP A 68 20.68 5.35 4.05
C ASP A 68 20.28 5.58 2.60
N ILE A 69 19.71 6.76 2.33
CA ILE A 69 19.14 7.15 1.05
C ILE A 69 19.55 8.56 0.66
N SER A 70 19.63 8.83 -0.65
CA SER A 70 19.93 10.19 -1.12
C SER A 70 18.80 11.17 -0.79
N ASP A 71 19.13 12.47 -0.64
CA ASP A 71 18.16 13.55 -0.49
C ASP A 71 17.09 13.50 -1.60
N ALA A 72 17.51 13.24 -2.84
CA ALA A 72 16.58 13.12 -3.97
C ALA A 72 15.59 11.97 -3.75
N THR A 73 16.03 10.81 -3.28
CA THR A 73 15.15 9.68 -2.97
C THR A 73 14.21 10.01 -1.81
N LEU A 74 14.72 10.64 -0.75
CA LEU A 74 13.89 11.07 0.38
C LEU A 74 12.76 11.99 -0.08
N HIS A 75 13.09 13.04 -0.85
CA HIS A 75 12.14 14.05 -1.29
C HIS A 75 11.20 13.61 -2.41
N GLN A 76 11.64 12.73 -3.32
CA GLN A 76 10.81 12.28 -4.43
C GLN A 76 9.97 11.05 -4.11
N VAL A 77 10.37 10.24 -3.13
CA VAL A 77 9.70 8.95 -2.86
C VAL A 77 8.99 8.94 -1.51
N TYR A 78 9.69 9.24 -0.43
CA TYR A 78 9.18 8.99 0.91
C TYR A 78 8.46 10.17 1.56
N LEU A 79 8.79 11.40 1.20
CA LEU A 79 8.15 12.60 1.76
C LEU A 79 6.83 13.02 1.10
N PRO A 80 6.56 12.80 -0.20
CA PRO A 80 5.35 13.30 -0.83
C PRO A 80 4.03 12.82 -0.21
N PRO A 81 3.88 11.57 0.27
CA PRO A 81 2.66 11.16 0.98
C PRO A 81 2.42 11.94 2.28
N PHE A 82 3.49 12.31 3.01
CA PHE A 82 3.37 13.17 4.19
C PHE A 82 3.03 14.61 3.83
N HIS A 83 3.59 15.14 2.75
CA HIS A 83 3.21 16.46 2.24
C HIS A 83 1.74 16.50 1.81
N SER A 84 1.27 15.45 1.12
CA SER A 84 -0.14 15.28 0.78
C SER A 84 -1.03 15.21 2.03
N ALA A 85 -0.56 14.53 3.08
CA ALA A 85 -1.24 14.47 4.36
C ALA A 85 -1.36 15.86 5.01
N VAL A 86 -0.30 16.65 5.02
CA VAL A 86 -0.30 18.03 5.54
C VAL A 86 -1.26 18.91 4.74
N LYS A 87 -1.24 18.83 3.41
CA LYS A 87 -2.18 19.55 2.54
C LYS A 87 -3.64 19.17 2.77
N ALA A 88 -3.89 17.91 3.13
CA ALA A 88 -5.23 17.42 3.51
C ALA A 88 -5.63 17.81 4.94
N GLY A 89 -4.79 18.53 5.68
CA GLY A 89 -5.10 19.02 7.02
C GLY A 89 -4.95 17.97 8.12
N VAL A 90 -4.02 17.00 7.97
CA VAL A 90 -3.79 16.00 9.01
C VAL A 90 -3.52 16.64 10.37
N ALA A 91 -4.18 16.14 11.41
CA ALA A 91 -4.07 16.71 12.76
C ALA A 91 -2.78 16.33 13.47
N THR A 92 -2.27 15.10 13.25
CA THR A 92 -1.07 14.61 13.92
C THR A 92 -0.14 13.85 12.98
N LEU A 93 1.16 13.87 13.29
CA LEU A 93 2.14 13.00 12.65
C LEU A 93 2.95 12.25 13.73
N MET A 94 3.35 11.03 13.41
CA MET A 94 4.22 10.24 14.27
C MET A 94 5.58 10.06 13.60
N THR A 95 6.68 10.22 14.35
CA THR A 95 8.04 9.95 13.87
C THR A 95 8.28 8.45 13.73
N GLY A 96 9.24 8.04 12.91
CA GLY A 96 9.63 6.63 12.79
C GLY A 96 10.64 6.19 13.85
N PHE A 97 10.84 4.86 13.97
CA PHE A 97 11.89 4.26 14.80
C PHE A 97 13.27 4.31 14.15
N ASN A 98 13.28 4.32 12.81
CA ASN A 98 14.51 4.25 12.03
C ASN A 98 15.34 5.53 12.13
N GLU A 99 16.63 5.41 11.86
CA GLU A 99 17.44 6.55 11.50
C GLU A 99 17.38 6.82 10.00
N ILE A 100 17.66 8.05 9.61
CA ILE A 100 17.68 8.52 8.21
C ILE A 100 18.99 9.28 8.01
N ASN A 101 19.86 8.72 7.15
CA ASN A 101 21.15 9.34 6.81
C ASN A 101 21.98 9.74 8.06
N GLY A 102 21.97 8.88 9.09
CA GLY A 102 22.72 9.05 10.34
C GLY A 102 21.97 9.75 11.47
N ILE A 103 20.70 10.17 11.29
CA ILE A 103 19.93 10.89 12.32
C ILE A 103 18.64 10.11 12.62
N PRO A 104 18.38 9.67 13.87
CA PRO A 104 17.11 9.08 14.25
C PRO A 104 15.93 9.98 13.91
N ALA A 105 14.85 9.44 13.35
CA ALA A 105 13.71 10.22 12.88
C ALA A 105 13.12 11.12 13.98
N THR A 106 13.09 10.63 15.25
CA THR A 106 12.63 11.41 16.40
C THR A 106 13.58 12.55 16.80
N ALA A 107 14.86 12.49 16.38
CA ALA A 107 15.89 13.51 16.59
C ALA A 107 16.10 14.43 15.36
N HIS A 108 15.34 14.23 14.29
CA HIS A 108 15.63 14.82 12.99
C HIS A 108 15.01 16.23 12.84
N LYS A 109 15.76 17.26 13.26
CA LYS A 109 15.33 18.67 13.26
C LYS A 109 14.85 19.15 11.89
N TYR A 110 15.59 18.82 10.82
CA TYR A 110 15.20 19.21 9.47
C TYR A 110 13.79 18.70 9.12
N LEU A 111 13.49 17.44 9.40
CA LEU A 111 12.19 16.87 9.06
C LEU A 111 11.06 17.46 9.90
N GLN A 112 11.23 17.55 11.24
CA GLN A 112 10.15 17.92 12.14
C GLN A 112 9.91 19.43 12.26
N SER A 113 10.98 20.23 12.25
CA SER A 113 10.87 21.69 12.39
C SER A 113 10.92 22.39 11.04
N GLU A 114 12.06 22.30 10.33
CA GLU A 114 12.30 23.13 9.14
C GLU A 114 11.40 22.75 7.96
N LEU A 115 11.24 21.44 7.69
CA LEU A 115 10.43 20.99 6.57
C LEU A 115 8.95 20.96 6.94
N LEU A 116 8.60 20.22 8.00
CA LEU A 116 7.21 19.97 8.36
C LEU A 116 6.50 21.23 8.85
N LYS A 117 7.06 21.89 9.89
CA LYS A 117 6.39 23.02 10.56
C LYS A 117 6.59 24.35 9.82
N GLU A 118 7.80 24.63 9.37
CA GLU A 118 8.13 25.91 8.73
C GLU A 118 7.76 25.92 7.25
N LYS A 119 8.34 25.00 6.44
CA LYS A 119 8.14 25.00 4.98
C LYS A 119 6.75 24.52 4.56
N TRP A 120 6.24 23.44 5.16
CA TRP A 120 4.91 22.89 4.83
C TRP A 120 3.78 23.51 5.63
N GLY A 121 4.10 24.29 6.68
CA GLY A 121 3.11 25.01 7.50
C GLY A 121 2.21 24.12 8.32
N PHE A 122 2.67 22.94 8.73
CA PHE A 122 1.92 21.99 9.56
C PHE A 122 1.45 22.63 10.88
N LYS A 123 0.15 22.59 11.14
CA LYS A 123 -0.48 23.24 12.31
C LYS A 123 -0.70 22.30 13.50
N GLY A 124 -0.80 21.00 13.25
CA GLY A 124 -0.98 19.99 14.28
C GLY A 124 0.28 19.75 15.13
N PHE A 125 0.36 18.64 15.83
CA PHE A 125 1.54 18.28 16.61
C PHE A 125 2.19 16.97 16.13
N THR A 126 3.49 16.83 16.41
CA THR A 126 4.22 15.58 16.20
C THR A 126 4.30 14.79 17.49
N VAL A 127 4.07 13.49 17.41
CA VAL A 127 4.26 12.54 18.50
C VAL A 127 5.40 11.58 18.16
N SER A 128 6.21 11.22 19.16
CA SER A 128 7.22 10.17 18.99
C SER A 128 6.54 8.81 18.75
N ASP A 129 7.22 7.87 18.10
CA ASP A 129 6.80 6.49 18.19
C ASP A 129 7.05 5.91 19.59
N TRP A 130 6.58 4.70 19.85
CA TRP A 130 6.58 4.06 21.16
C TRP A 130 7.99 3.96 21.76
N GLY A 131 8.28 4.79 22.73
CA GLY A 131 9.59 4.83 23.41
C GLY A 131 10.73 5.44 22.60
N SER A 132 10.51 5.91 21.38
CA SER A 132 11.56 6.31 20.44
C SER A 132 12.40 7.53 20.89
N ILE A 133 11.91 8.38 21.81
CA ILE A 133 12.75 9.42 22.43
C ILE A 133 13.90 8.76 23.22
N GLY A 134 13.58 7.75 24.05
CA GLY A 134 14.59 7.02 24.80
C GLY A 134 15.59 6.25 23.91
N GLU A 135 15.16 5.89 22.70
CA GLU A 135 16.00 5.17 21.75
C GLU A 135 17.05 6.04 21.07
N ILE A 136 16.94 7.36 21.09
CA ILE A 136 17.98 8.29 20.60
C ILE A 136 19.32 8.00 21.27
N ALA A 137 19.31 7.69 22.58
CA ALA A 137 20.53 7.29 23.30
C ALA A 137 21.06 5.92 22.84
N ARG A 138 20.17 4.97 22.50
CA ARG A 138 20.57 3.65 21.96
C ARG A 138 21.16 3.76 20.55
N HIS A 139 20.69 4.72 19.74
CA HIS A 139 21.30 5.06 18.45
C HIS A 139 22.69 5.71 18.60
N GLY A 140 23.13 6.01 19.84
CA GLY A 140 24.44 6.63 20.10
C GLY A 140 24.48 8.15 19.84
N MET A 141 23.34 8.79 19.60
CA MET A 141 23.27 10.24 19.36
C MET A 141 23.12 11.04 20.66
N GLY A 142 22.52 10.47 21.70
CA GLY A 142 22.42 11.02 23.06
C GLY A 142 23.22 10.19 24.06
N LYS A 143 23.87 10.86 25.03
CA LYS A 143 24.67 10.17 26.06
C LYS A 143 23.82 9.39 27.09
N ASP A 144 22.60 9.85 27.33
CA ASP A 144 21.64 9.29 28.26
C ASP A 144 20.20 9.73 27.90
N ASN A 145 19.21 9.30 28.69
CA ASN A 145 17.81 9.64 28.48
C ASN A 145 17.53 11.16 28.60
N LYS A 146 18.26 11.88 29.47
CA LYS A 146 18.11 13.33 29.62
C LYS A 146 18.59 14.08 28.38
N ASP A 147 19.73 13.67 27.83
CA ASP A 147 20.27 14.25 26.60
C ASP A 147 19.40 13.88 25.39
N ALA A 148 18.90 12.65 25.30
CA ALA A 148 17.92 12.23 24.31
C ALA A 148 16.64 13.08 24.36
N THR A 149 16.15 13.41 25.57
CA THR A 149 15.01 14.32 25.77
C THR A 149 15.30 15.71 25.18
N ARG A 150 16.47 16.28 25.51
CA ARG A 150 16.91 17.58 24.99
C ARG A 150 16.95 17.58 23.46
N ILE A 151 17.54 16.57 22.86
CA ILE A 151 17.66 16.42 21.39
C ILE A 151 16.27 16.36 20.75
N ALA A 152 15.36 15.52 21.26
CA ALA A 152 14.02 15.34 20.70
C ALA A 152 13.18 16.62 20.74
N VAL A 153 13.16 17.36 21.87
CA VAL A 153 12.38 18.58 21.97
C VAL A 153 12.94 19.71 21.11
N ILE A 154 14.27 19.82 20.98
CA ILE A 154 14.93 20.78 20.08
C ILE A 154 14.68 20.41 18.60
N ALA A 155 14.59 19.13 18.29
CA ALA A 155 14.23 18.68 16.94
C ALA A 155 12.77 19.00 16.58
N GLY A 156 11.91 19.25 17.56
CA GLY A 156 10.52 19.64 17.35
C GLY A 156 9.52 18.51 17.59
N CYS A 157 9.88 17.44 18.30
CA CYS A 157 8.93 16.43 18.75
C CYS A 157 8.07 17.03 19.88
N ASP A 158 6.75 17.17 19.65
CA ASP A 158 5.85 17.88 20.56
C ASP A 158 5.33 16.99 21.70
N MET A 159 5.21 15.68 21.49
CA MET A 159 4.62 14.73 22.42
C MET A 159 5.45 13.45 22.53
N ASP A 160 5.69 13.00 23.77
CA ASP A 160 6.38 11.75 24.09
C ASP A 160 5.37 10.59 24.21
N MET A 161 5.56 9.56 23.38
CA MET A 161 4.78 8.34 23.50
C MET A 161 5.52 7.31 24.34
N HIS A 162 5.04 7.07 25.57
CA HIS A 162 5.39 6.00 26.50
C HIS A 162 6.80 6.04 27.12
N SER A 163 7.79 6.79 26.58
CA SER A 163 9.16 6.77 27.16
C SER A 163 9.26 7.44 28.52
N MET A 164 8.30 8.28 28.88
CA MET A 164 8.32 9.13 30.08
C MET A 164 9.51 10.11 30.13
N SER A 165 10.20 10.29 29.02
CA SER A 165 11.41 11.12 28.91
C SER A 165 11.10 12.59 29.17
N TYR A 166 10.03 13.13 28.58
CA TYR A 166 9.60 14.51 28.79
C TYR A 166 9.18 14.75 30.24
N LYS A 167 8.38 13.85 30.82
CA LYS A 167 7.93 13.97 32.20
C LYS A 167 9.08 13.99 33.20
N ARG A 168 10.15 13.22 32.93
CA ARG A 168 11.27 13.08 33.89
C ARG A 168 12.30 14.18 33.76
N ASN A 169 12.51 14.76 32.58
CA ASN A 169 13.71 15.53 32.31
C ASN A 169 13.46 16.99 31.89
N LEU A 170 12.27 17.36 31.35
CA LEU A 170 12.07 18.69 30.77
C LEU A 170 12.23 19.82 31.79
N VAL A 171 11.73 19.64 33.00
CA VAL A 171 11.83 20.66 34.04
C VAL A 171 13.29 20.97 34.36
N ASP A 172 14.12 19.95 34.56
CA ASP A 172 15.54 20.14 34.85
C ASP A 172 16.26 20.77 33.68
N LEU A 173 15.98 20.32 32.45
CA LEU A 173 16.60 20.86 31.22
C LEU A 173 16.30 22.35 31.01
N VAL A 174 15.10 22.80 31.35
CA VAL A 174 14.74 24.23 31.34
C VAL A 174 15.45 25.00 32.43
N ASN A 175 15.44 24.49 33.66
CA ASN A 175 16.09 25.14 34.80
C ASN A 175 17.62 25.27 34.62
N GLU A 176 18.22 24.32 33.94
CA GLU A 176 19.65 24.31 33.56
C GLU A 176 19.95 25.17 32.32
N GLY A 177 18.94 25.77 31.69
CA GLY A 177 19.10 26.59 30.47
C GLY A 177 19.48 25.78 29.20
N GLN A 178 19.30 24.45 29.23
CA GLN A 178 19.61 23.58 28.08
C GLN A 178 18.47 23.47 27.06
N VAL A 179 17.24 23.80 27.47
CA VAL A 179 16.04 23.84 26.62
C VAL A 179 15.33 25.17 26.84
N ASP A 180 15.03 25.86 25.75
CA ASP A 180 14.21 27.07 25.78
C ASP A 180 12.75 26.68 26.11
N VAL A 181 12.18 27.31 27.15
CA VAL A 181 10.79 27.11 27.56
C VAL A 181 9.79 27.37 26.42
N ASN A 182 10.10 28.28 25.50
CA ASN A 182 9.27 28.57 24.32
C ASN A 182 9.03 27.33 23.44
N LEU A 183 9.96 26.37 23.39
CA LEU A 183 9.76 25.12 22.65
C LEU A 183 8.65 24.29 23.29
N ILE A 184 8.63 24.24 24.61
CA ILE A 184 7.60 23.54 25.39
C ILE A 184 6.25 24.24 25.25
N ASP A 185 6.21 25.56 25.37
CA ASP A 185 4.99 26.36 25.20
C ASP A 185 4.39 26.17 23.80
N ASN A 186 5.23 26.11 22.76
CA ASN A 186 4.78 25.85 21.39
C ASN A 186 4.20 24.43 21.23
N ALA A 187 4.85 23.41 21.81
CA ALA A 187 4.36 22.04 21.80
C ALA A 187 3.00 21.93 22.54
N VAL A 188 2.91 22.49 23.73
CA VAL A 188 1.68 22.54 24.54
C VAL A 188 0.56 23.27 23.77
N ARG A 189 0.86 24.43 23.17
CA ARG A 189 -0.12 25.20 22.39
C ARG A 189 -0.69 24.37 21.23
N ARG A 190 0.13 23.64 20.49
CA ARG A 190 -0.32 22.76 19.39
C ARG A 190 -1.30 21.70 19.88
N ILE A 191 -0.97 21.04 21.00
CA ILE A 191 -1.81 20.01 21.61
C ILE A 191 -3.13 20.61 22.13
N LEU A 192 -3.05 21.73 22.84
CA LEU A 192 -4.24 22.39 23.40
C LEU A 192 -5.14 22.96 22.30
N THR A 193 -4.58 23.47 21.21
CA THR A 193 -5.37 23.94 20.06
C THR A 193 -6.24 22.82 19.48
N LEU A 194 -5.67 21.63 19.26
CA LEU A 194 -6.47 20.50 18.77
C LEU A 194 -7.53 20.04 19.80
N LYS A 195 -7.22 20.06 21.10
CA LYS A 195 -8.21 19.77 22.13
C LYS A 195 -9.36 20.79 22.14
N TYR A 196 -9.05 22.04 21.87
CA TYR A 196 -10.04 23.11 21.76
C TYR A 196 -10.93 22.91 20.53
N GLU A 197 -10.33 22.64 19.36
CA GLU A 197 -11.06 22.37 18.11
C GLU A 197 -11.96 21.13 18.20
N LEU A 198 -11.57 20.14 19.03
CA LEU A 198 -12.38 18.98 19.36
C LEU A 198 -13.55 19.28 20.30
N GLY A 199 -13.63 20.48 20.91
CA GLY A 199 -14.64 20.83 21.91
C GLY A 199 -14.43 20.22 23.31
N LEU A 200 -13.24 19.63 23.57
CA LEU A 200 -12.97 18.92 24.83
C LEU A 200 -12.89 19.82 26.07
N PHE A 201 -12.74 21.14 25.89
CA PHE A 201 -12.81 22.11 27.00
C PHE A 201 -14.23 22.45 27.40
N ASP A 202 -15.17 22.35 26.45
CA ASP A 202 -16.59 22.60 26.72
C ASP A 202 -17.26 21.32 27.26
N ASP A 203 -16.98 20.16 26.63
CA ASP A 203 -17.44 18.86 27.10
C ASP A 203 -16.36 17.79 26.84
N PRO A 204 -15.61 17.36 27.87
CA PRO A 204 -14.56 16.33 27.72
C PRO A 204 -15.10 14.95 27.34
N TYR A 205 -16.42 14.73 27.41
CA TYR A 205 -17.10 13.47 27.09
C TYR A 205 -17.94 13.55 25.81
N CYS A 206 -17.81 14.61 25.02
CA CYS A 206 -18.63 14.85 23.81
C CYS A 206 -18.60 13.70 22.80
N TYR A 207 -17.54 12.89 22.79
CA TYR A 207 -17.42 11.69 21.94
C TYR A 207 -17.93 10.41 22.60
N ASN A 208 -18.28 10.42 23.89
CA ASN A 208 -18.79 9.26 24.61
C ASN A 208 -20.31 9.24 24.57
N ASN A 209 -20.88 8.49 23.63
CA ASN A 209 -22.33 8.35 23.54
C ASN A 209 -22.76 6.91 23.83
N ARG A 210 -23.07 6.64 25.13
CA ARG A 210 -23.50 5.31 25.59
C ARG A 210 -24.73 4.78 24.87
N TYR A 211 -25.59 5.64 24.35
CA TYR A 211 -26.79 5.22 23.60
C TYR A 211 -26.43 4.79 22.16
N GLN A 212 -25.41 5.38 21.56
CA GLN A 212 -24.87 4.94 20.28
C GLN A 212 -24.15 3.60 20.38
N GLU A 213 -23.38 3.38 21.45
CA GLU A 213 -22.71 2.11 21.72
C GLU A 213 -23.71 0.95 21.86
N LEU A 214 -24.90 1.19 22.38
CA LEU A 214 -25.99 0.22 22.49
C LEU A 214 -26.81 0.03 21.23
N SER A 215 -26.76 0.97 20.27
CA SER A 215 -27.47 0.87 18.97
C SER A 215 -26.66 0.21 17.85
N ASP A 216 -25.54 -0.38 18.17
CA ASP A 216 -24.45 -0.81 17.26
C ASP A 216 -24.80 -1.83 16.20
N LYS A 217 -25.86 -2.65 16.36
CA LYS A 217 -26.20 -3.69 15.38
C LYS A 217 -26.46 -3.10 13.97
N LYS A 218 -27.07 -1.91 13.86
CA LYS A 218 -27.33 -1.28 12.56
C LYS A 218 -26.03 -0.76 11.94
N ILE A 219 -25.20 -0.08 12.73
CA ILE A 219 -23.89 0.45 12.32
C ILE A 219 -22.96 -0.70 11.91
N ILE A 220 -22.88 -1.75 12.72
CA ILE A 220 -22.08 -2.95 12.42
C ILE A 220 -22.52 -3.55 11.09
N ASN A 221 -23.82 -3.71 10.84
CA ASN A 221 -24.32 -4.28 9.59
C ASN A 221 -24.00 -3.42 8.36
N GLU A 222 -24.02 -2.11 8.48
CA GLU A 222 -23.62 -1.19 7.39
C GLU A 222 -22.11 -1.25 7.16
N HIS A 223 -21.31 -1.29 8.21
CA HIS A 223 -19.86 -1.45 8.12
C HIS A 223 -19.46 -2.80 7.50
N ARG A 224 -20.17 -3.89 7.83
CA ARG A 224 -19.93 -5.20 7.21
C ARG A 224 -20.17 -5.19 5.70
N LYS A 225 -21.20 -4.49 5.21
CA LYS A 225 -21.42 -4.31 3.76
C LYS A 225 -20.25 -3.59 3.10
N SER A 226 -19.75 -2.52 3.74
CA SER A 226 -18.59 -1.77 3.27
C SER A 226 -17.32 -2.63 3.29
N ALA A 227 -17.09 -3.38 4.37
CA ALA A 227 -15.96 -4.30 4.50
C ALA A 227 -15.97 -5.38 3.40
N ARG A 228 -17.14 -6.00 3.14
CA ARG A 228 -17.31 -6.98 2.05
C ARG A 228 -17.00 -6.38 0.68
N LEU A 229 -17.51 -5.17 0.40
CA LEU A 229 -17.26 -4.49 -0.87
C LEU A 229 -15.77 -4.15 -1.01
N MET A 230 -15.13 -3.62 0.04
CA MET A 230 -13.69 -3.32 0.05
C MET A 230 -12.87 -4.59 -0.14
N GLY A 231 -13.21 -5.69 0.55
CA GLY A 231 -12.57 -6.99 0.37
C GLY A 231 -12.66 -7.47 -1.07
N SER A 232 -13.86 -7.45 -1.67
CA SER A 232 -14.05 -7.86 -3.08
C SER A 232 -13.25 -7.00 -4.06
N LYS A 233 -13.15 -5.68 -3.81
CA LYS A 233 -12.33 -4.75 -4.62
C LYS A 233 -10.83 -4.95 -4.44
N SER A 234 -10.38 -5.51 -3.32
CA SER A 234 -8.97 -5.70 -3.00
C SER A 234 -8.39 -7.00 -3.53
N ILE A 235 -9.21 -8.04 -3.73
CA ILE A 235 -8.76 -9.31 -4.28
C ILE A 235 -8.25 -9.12 -5.71
N VAL A 236 -7.05 -9.65 -5.98
CA VAL A 236 -6.42 -9.56 -7.29
C VAL A 236 -6.40 -10.93 -7.95
N LEU A 237 -7.00 -11.03 -9.13
CA LEU A 237 -6.92 -12.23 -9.97
C LEU A 237 -5.60 -12.20 -10.74
N LEU A 238 -4.68 -13.11 -10.40
CA LEU A 238 -3.34 -13.18 -10.99
C LEU A 238 -3.27 -14.12 -12.19
N LYS A 239 -4.04 -15.21 -12.16
CA LYS A 239 -4.11 -16.20 -13.23
C LYS A 239 -5.52 -16.76 -13.34
N ASN A 240 -6.01 -17.03 -14.55
CA ASN A 240 -7.27 -17.72 -14.78
C ASN A 240 -7.29 -18.40 -16.16
N ASN A 241 -7.16 -19.72 -16.17
CA ASN A 241 -7.28 -20.57 -17.34
C ASN A 241 -8.76 -20.87 -17.67
N GLN A 242 -9.62 -19.89 -17.54
CA GLN A 242 -11.08 -19.95 -17.79
C GLN A 242 -11.83 -20.90 -16.84
N VAL A 243 -11.28 -21.19 -15.66
CA VAL A 243 -11.92 -22.03 -14.64
C VAL A 243 -12.80 -21.22 -13.69
N LEU A 244 -12.61 -19.91 -13.66
CA LEU A 244 -13.44 -18.96 -12.89
C LEU A 244 -14.16 -17.99 -13.84
N PRO A 245 -15.37 -17.50 -13.47
CA PRO A 245 -16.11 -17.80 -12.25
C PRO A 245 -16.62 -19.25 -12.22
N ILE A 246 -16.86 -19.79 -11.00
CA ILE A 246 -17.40 -21.14 -10.81
C ILE A 246 -18.70 -21.28 -11.59
N GLN A 247 -18.73 -22.29 -12.47
CA GLN A 247 -19.90 -22.53 -13.32
C GLN A 247 -20.99 -23.31 -12.59
N PRO A 248 -22.29 -23.13 -12.95
CA PRO A 248 -23.41 -23.77 -12.26
C PRO A 248 -23.40 -25.29 -12.22
N HIS A 249 -22.66 -25.94 -13.12
CA HIS A 249 -22.55 -27.41 -13.17
C HIS A 249 -21.59 -27.98 -12.13
N ILE A 250 -20.75 -27.14 -11.49
CA ILE A 250 -19.83 -27.54 -10.42
C ILE A 250 -20.65 -27.82 -9.17
N SER A 251 -20.70 -29.08 -8.74
CA SER A 251 -21.52 -29.56 -7.64
C SER A 251 -20.71 -30.16 -6.49
N ASN A 252 -19.47 -30.57 -6.73
CA ASN A 252 -18.60 -31.18 -5.72
C ASN A 252 -17.27 -30.47 -5.66
N ILE A 253 -17.01 -29.77 -4.56
CA ILE A 253 -15.80 -28.94 -4.39
C ILE A 253 -14.98 -29.50 -3.22
N ALA A 254 -13.68 -29.74 -3.48
CA ALA A 254 -12.71 -29.94 -2.41
C ALA A 254 -12.17 -28.58 -1.96
N LEU A 255 -12.43 -28.19 -0.72
CA LEU A 255 -11.87 -26.99 -0.10
C LEU A 255 -10.71 -27.38 0.80
N ILE A 256 -9.48 -27.11 0.36
CA ILE A 256 -8.26 -27.65 0.95
C ILE A 256 -7.43 -26.55 1.60
N GLY A 257 -6.82 -26.87 2.74
CA GLY A 257 -5.93 -25.97 3.49
C GLY A 257 -6.61 -25.31 4.69
N PRO A 258 -5.89 -25.26 5.83
CA PRO A 258 -6.44 -24.75 7.10
C PRO A 258 -6.74 -23.26 7.06
N LEU A 259 -6.06 -22.47 6.20
CA LEU A 259 -6.31 -21.03 6.02
C LEU A 259 -7.75 -20.75 5.58
N ASN A 260 -8.47 -21.69 4.95
CA ASN A 260 -9.89 -21.53 4.64
C ASN A 260 -10.80 -21.37 5.88
N LYS A 261 -10.32 -21.78 7.05
CA LYS A 261 -11.04 -21.73 8.34
C LYS A 261 -10.33 -20.89 9.40
N ALA A 262 -9.18 -20.31 9.09
CA ALA A 262 -8.35 -19.57 10.04
C ALA A 262 -8.90 -18.16 10.29
N SER A 263 -10.03 -18.05 10.99
CA SER A 263 -10.70 -16.78 11.30
C SER A 263 -9.77 -15.74 11.93
N LYS A 264 -8.90 -16.21 12.85
CA LYS A 264 -7.91 -15.36 13.51
C LYS A 264 -6.91 -14.75 12.52
N ASP A 265 -6.45 -15.53 11.54
CA ASP A 265 -5.49 -15.07 10.53
C ASP A 265 -6.15 -14.13 9.50
N MET A 266 -7.43 -14.38 9.15
CA MET A 266 -8.17 -13.48 8.25
C MET A 266 -8.33 -12.06 8.77
N LEU A 267 -8.27 -11.83 10.09
CA LEU A 267 -8.27 -10.49 10.70
C LEU A 267 -6.96 -9.73 10.48
N GLY A 268 -5.88 -10.40 10.13
CA GLY A 268 -4.55 -9.82 10.01
C GLY A 268 -3.89 -9.55 11.37
N ASN A 269 -2.65 -9.00 11.32
CA ASN A 269 -1.85 -8.76 12.53
C ASN A 269 -2.41 -7.61 13.39
N TRP A 270 -2.73 -6.47 12.76
CA TRP A 270 -3.20 -5.26 13.45
C TRP A 270 -4.72 -5.27 13.71
N LYS A 271 -5.24 -6.40 14.21
CA LYS A 271 -6.67 -6.57 14.49
C LYS A 271 -7.18 -5.86 15.75
N ALA A 272 -6.28 -5.31 16.56
CA ALA A 272 -6.61 -4.73 17.88
C ALA A 272 -7.50 -5.67 18.71
N VAL A 273 -8.70 -5.23 19.09
CA VAL A 273 -9.69 -6.02 19.85
C VAL A 273 -10.66 -6.78 18.94
N GLY A 274 -10.36 -6.94 17.65
CA GLY A 274 -11.21 -7.69 16.72
C GLY A 274 -11.48 -9.11 17.18
N ASP A 275 -12.78 -9.50 17.19
CA ASP A 275 -13.23 -10.82 17.61
C ASP A 275 -13.22 -11.78 16.40
N GLU A 276 -12.51 -12.89 16.54
CA GLU A 276 -12.44 -13.93 15.50
C GLU A 276 -13.78 -14.62 15.22
N LYS A 277 -14.73 -14.56 16.17
CA LYS A 277 -16.09 -15.09 16.00
C LYS A 277 -16.93 -14.27 15.03
N GLU A 278 -16.55 -13.03 14.79
CA GLU A 278 -17.22 -12.13 13.84
C GLU A 278 -16.75 -12.34 12.39
N VAL A 279 -15.75 -13.19 12.17
CA VAL A 279 -15.20 -13.46 10.85
C VAL A 279 -16.02 -14.50 10.12
N VAL A 280 -16.49 -14.17 8.94
CA VAL A 280 -17.00 -15.17 7.98
C VAL A 280 -15.77 -15.77 7.27
N THR A 281 -15.51 -17.03 7.56
CA THR A 281 -14.40 -17.78 6.95
C THR A 281 -14.68 -18.09 5.47
N VAL A 282 -13.63 -18.46 4.71
CA VAL A 282 -13.82 -18.86 3.29
C VAL A 282 -14.74 -20.07 3.18
N ASP A 283 -14.63 -21.04 4.09
CA ASP A 283 -15.52 -22.20 4.13
C ASP A 283 -16.99 -21.78 4.30
N GLU A 284 -17.29 -20.90 5.25
CA GLU A 284 -18.64 -20.39 5.49
C GLU A 284 -19.16 -19.53 4.33
N GLY A 285 -18.34 -18.60 3.85
CA GLY A 285 -18.70 -17.72 2.74
C GLY A 285 -19.04 -18.48 1.46
N LEU A 286 -18.26 -19.52 1.15
CA LEU A 286 -18.47 -20.32 -0.04
C LEU A 286 -19.72 -21.20 0.10
N ARG A 287 -19.97 -21.85 1.26
CA ARG A 287 -21.21 -22.60 1.52
C ARG A 287 -22.46 -21.73 1.41
N ASN A 288 -22.39 -20.51 1.90
CA ASN A 288 -23.50 -19.56 1.80
C ASN A 288 -23.77 -19.11 0.35
N ALA A 289 -22.71 -18.94 -0.45
CA ALA A 289 -22.81 -18.45 -1.82
C ALA A 289 -23.28 -19.53 -2.82
N ILE A 290 -22.92 -20.80 -2.61
CA ILE A 290 -23.27 -21.92 -3.50
C ILE A 290 -23.91 -23.09 -2.71
N PRO A 291 -25.11 -22.92 -2.13
CA PRO A 291 -25.74 -23.91 -1.24
C PRO A 291 -26.11 -25.21 -1.96
N HIS A 292 -26.15 -25.22 -3.30
CA HIS A 292 -26.41 -26.43 -4.09
C HIS A 292 -25.17 -27.33 -4.25
N ALA A 293 -23.97 -26.80 -3.99
CA ALA A 293 -22.73 -27.58 -4.11
C ALA A 293 -22.35 -28.24 -2.80
N GLN A 294 -21.87 -29.49 -2.91
CA GLN A 294 -21.27 -30.18 -1.78
C GLN A 294 -19.84 -29.78 -1.61
N ILE A 295 -19.52 -29.04 -0.53
CA ILE A 295 -18.18 -28.60 -0.21
C ILE A 295 -17.60 -29.53 0.87
N SER A 296 -16.53 -30.23 0.52
CA SER A 296 -15.78 -31.08 1.42
C SER A 296 -14.50 -30.39 1.86
N TYR A 297 -14.41 -30.07 3.15
CA TYR A 297 -13.18 -29.53 3.71
C TYR A 297 -12.14 -30.62 3.94
N ILE A 298 -10.91 -30.37 3.54
CA ILE A 298 -9.73 -31.22 3.70
C ILE A 298 -8.60 -30.39 4.23
N GLU A 299 -7.96 -30.79 5.31
CA GLU A 299 -6.91 -29.98 5.94
C GLU A 299 -5.68 -29.82 5.02
N GLY A 300 -5.21 -30.88 4.38
CA GLY A 300 -4.13 -30.91 3.40
C GLY A 300 -2.72 -30.64 3.96
N TYR A 301 -2.59 -29.74 4.91
CA TYR A 301 -1.37 -29.49 5.66
C TYR A 301 -1.69 -28.97 7.07
N ASP A 302 -0.72 -29.08 7.98
CA ASP A 302 -0.81 -28.52 9.33
C ASP A 302 -0.47 -27.02 9.32
N LEU A 303 -1.28 -26.19 9.97
CA LEU A 303 -1.10 -24.73 9.94
C LEU A 303 0.12 -24.25 10.73
N GLU A 304 0.56 -25.01 11.76
CA GLU A 304 1.65 -24.58 12.64
C GLU A 304 3.04 -24.94 12.06
N ASN A 305 3.16 -26.16 11.52
CA ASN A 305 4.45 -26.68 11.05
C ASN A 305 4.53 -26.93 9.54
N ASN A 306 3.43 -26.69 8.82
CA ASN A 306 3.30 -26.92 7.38
C ASN A 306 3.52 -28.38 6.93
N GLU A 307 3.42 -29.37 7.82
CA GLU A 307 3.51 -30.76 7.45
C GLU A 307 2.33 -31.18 6.59
N LEU A 308 2.62 -31.88 5.49
CA LEU A 308 1.58 -32.39 4.59
C LEU A 308 0.78 -33.49 5.27
N LYS A 309 -0.53 -33.45 5.11
CA LYS A 309 -1.47 -34.47 5.57
C LYS A 309 -1.96 -35.34 4.42
N PRO A 310 -2.34 -36.58 4.69
CA PRO A 310 -2.88 -37.49 3.67
C PRO A 310 -4.07 -36.88 2.93
N LEU A 311 -4.06 -36.98 1.61
CA LEU A 311 -5.18 -36.56 0.78
C LEU A 311 -6.10 -37.77 0.50
N PRO A 312 -7.43 -37.59 0.56
CA PRO A 312 -8.38 -38.60 0.08
C PRO A 312 -8.34 -38.73 -1.46
N ALA A 313 -9.07 -39.69 -2.01
CA ALA A 313 -9.30 -39.78 -3.45
C ALA A 313 -9.99 -38.51 -3.96
N LEU A 314 -9.40 -37.86 -4.99
CA LEU A 314 -9.84 -36.57 -5.50
C LEU A 314 -10.77 -36.67 -6.73
N ASP A 315 -10.94 -37.87 -7.30
CA ASP A 315 -11.68 -38.07 -8.55
C ASP A 315 -13.16 -37.67 -8.47
N ARG A 316 -13.75 -37.74 -7.26
CA ARG A 316 -15.16 -37.38 -7.01
C ARG A 316 -15.45 -35.88 -7.04
N PHE A 317 -14.42 -35.04 -7.04
CA PHE A 317 -14.58 -33.58 -7.06
C PHE A 317 -14.57 -33.03 -8.49
N ASP A 318 -15.34 -31.98 -8.69
CA ASP A 318 -15.38 -31.25 -9.97
C ASP A 318 -14.30 -30.15 -10.00
N MET A 319 -13.99 -29.59 -8.83
CA MET A 319 -13.03 -28.51 -8.66
C MET A 319 -12.33 -28.61 -7.29
N ILE A 320 -11.09 -28.14 -7.24
CA ILE A 320 -10.28 -28.02 -6.03
C ILE A 320 -9.99 -26.56 -5.78
N ILE A 321 -10.29 -26.07 -4.57
CA ILE A 321 -9.92 -24.75 -4.09
C ILE A 321 -8.95 -24.95 -2.93
N VAL A 322 -7.75 -24.41 -3.03
CA VAL A 322 -6.70 -24.56 -2.01
C VAL A 322 -6.24 -23.21 -1.50
N ALA A 323 -6.26 -23.03 -0.17
CA ALA A 323 -5.72 -21.83 0.48
C ALA A 323 -4.30 -22.09 0.98
N VAL A 324 -3.39 -21.20 0.58
CA VAL A 324 -1.95 -21.22 0.93
C VAL A 324 -1.49 -19.81 1.28
N GLY A 325 -0.34 -19.69 1.92
CA GLY A 325 0.26 -18.40 2.24
C GLY A 325 0.78 -18.31 3.67
N GLU A 326 0.71 -17.12 4.24
CA GLU A 326 1.21 -16.78 5.57
C GLU A 326 0.07 -16.68 6.60
N ARG A 327 0.41 -16.97 7.86
CA ARG A 327 -0.42 -16.59 9.02
C ARG A 327 -0.30 -15.08 9.29
N ALA A 328 -1.32 -14.52 9.95
CA ALA A 328 -1.34 -13.09 10.30
C ALA A 328 -0.10 -12.63 11.07
N MET A 329 0.44 -13.49 11.94
CA MET A 329 1.61 -13.18 12.76
C MET A 329 2.95 -13.24 12.01
N GLU A 330 2.94 -13.56 10.72
CA GLU A 330 4.15 -13.63 9.90
C GLU A 330 4.44 -12.32 9.15
N SER A 331 3.52 -11.37 9.11
CA SER A 331 3.71 -10.00 8.63
C SER A 331 3.30 -9.00 9.72
N GLY A 332 3.69 -7.74 9.57
CA GLY A 332 3.48 -6.66 10.55
C GLY A 332 4.79 -6.23 11.20
N GLU A 333 4.68 -5.52 12.30
CA GLU A 333 5.83 -5.01 13.05
C GLU A 333 6.71 -6.14 13.61
N ALA A 334 8.03 -5.96 13.53
CA ALA A 334 9.04 -6.94 13.90
C ALA A 334 8.90 -8.29 13.18
N ARG A 335 8.35 -8.29 11.96
CA ARG A 335 8.12 -9.49 11.15
C ARG A 335 8.81 -9.42 9.78
N SER A 336 10.03 -8.89 9.76
CA SER A 336 10.89 -8.95 8.57
C SER A 336 11.28 -10.40 8.27
N LYS A 337 11.26 -10.77 7.00
CA LYS A 337 11.61 -12.13 6.55
C LYS A 337 12.75 -12.10 5.56
N VAL A 338 13.71 -13.02 5.70
CA VAL A 338 14.74 -13.29 4.70
C VAL A 338 14.12 -14.05 3.53
N ASP A 339 13.34 -15.09 3.83
CA ASP A 339 12.64 -15.91 2.85
C ASP A 339 11.15 -15.53 2.82
N ILE A 340 10.70 -15.05 1.67
CA ILE A 340 9.30 -14.67 1.40
C ILE A 340 8.61 -15.65 0.45
N ASN A 341 9.19 -16.84 0.25
CA ASN A 341 8.50 -17.91 -0.44
C ASN A 341 7.31 -18.41 0.40
N ILE A 342 6.20 -18.74 -0.26
CA ILE A 342 5.19 -19.61 0.34
C ILE A 342 5.89 -20.92 0.73
N HIS A 343 5.61 -21.42 1.92
CA HIS A 343 6.30 -22.61 2.44
C HIS A 343 6.32 -23.76 1.41
N ARG A 344 7.47 -24.39 1.22
CA ARG A 344 7.70 -25.41 0.20
C ARG A 344 6.61 -26.50 0.19
N ASN A 345 6.21 -26.97 1.36
CA ASN A 345 5.19 -28.02 1.45
C ASN A 345 3.81 -27.54 0.98
N GLN A 346 3.45 -26.29 1.19
CA GLN A 346 2.21 -25.71 0.65
C GLN A 346 2.28 -25.65 -0.89
N GLN A 347 3.41 -25.23 -1.45
CA GLN A 347 3.60 -25.22 -2.91
C GLN A 347 3.58 -26.64 -3.48
N LEU A 348 4.23 -27.61 -2.80
CA LEU A 348 4.19 -29.02 -3.15
C LEU A 348 2.78 -29.61 -3.09
N LEU A 349 1.96 -29.19 -2.13
CA LEU A 349 0.55 -29.59 -2.05
C LEU A 349 -0.19 -29.20 -3.34
N VAL A 350 -0.08 -27.95 -3.78
CA VAL A 350 -0.75 -27.48 -5.02
C VAL A 350 -0.32 -28.32 -6.24
N LYS A 351 0.98 -28.61 -6.36
CA LYS A 351 1.49 -29.53 -7.39
C LYS A 351 0.87 -30.90 -7.30
N GLN A 352 0.87 -31.54 -6.11
CA GLN A 352 0.29 -32.86 -5.90
C GLN A 352 -1.23 -32.91 -6.21
N LEU A 353 -1.96 -31.86 -5.88
CA LEU A 353 -3.39 -31.75 -6.17
C LEU A 353 -3.64 -31.78 -7.67
N LYS A 354 -2.86 -31.05 -8.45
CA LYS A 354 -2.98 -31.05 -9.92
C LYS A 354 -2.58 -32.40 -10.54
N GLU A 355 -1.43 -32.94 -10.12
CA GLU A 355 -0.91 -34.20 -10.67
C GLU A 355 -1.78 -35.42 -10.35
N LYS A 356 -2.39 -35.47 -9.16
CA LYS A 356 -3.21 -36.62 -8.71
C LYS A 356 -4.67 -36.57 -9.19
N SER A 357 -5.21 -35.41 -9.54
CA SER A 357 -6.66 -35.29 -9.81
C SER A 357 -6.98 -34.91 -11.25
N ASN A 358 -6.08 -34.28 -11.97
CA ASN A 358 -6.33 -33.65 -13.28
C ASN A 358 -7.58 -32.71 -13.29
N LYS A 359 -7.99 -32.21 -12.11
CA LYS A 359 -9.14 -31.31 -11.93
C LYS A 359 -8.67 -29.85 -11.98
N PRO A 360 -9.59 -28.89 -12.21
CA PRO A 360 -9.27 -27.48 -12.02
C PRO A 360 -8.81 -27.19 -10.60
N VAL A 361 -7.65 -26.55 -10.45
CA VAL A 361 -7.07 -26.15 -9.16
C VAL A 361 -7.07 -24.64 -9.08
N VAL A 362 -7.78 -24.08 -8.09
CA VAL A 362 -7.83 -22.66 -7.77
C VAL A 362 -7.05 -22.41 -6.49
N ALA A 363 -5.98 -21.63 -6.57
CA ALA A 363 -5.16 -21.25 -5.42
C ALA A 363 -5.58 -19.87 -4.87
N LEU A 364 -5.87 -19.82 -3.56
CA LEU A 364 -6.11 -18.60 -2.79
C LEU A 364 -4.84 -18.31 -2.00
N ILE A 365 -4.18 -17.18 -2.29
CA ILE A 365 -2.96 -16.77 -1.58
C ILE A 365 -3.34 -15.76 -0.51
N MET A 366 -3.11 -16.13 0.76
CA MET A 366 -3.32 -15.26 1.92
C MET A 366 -1.97 -14.76 2.44
N GLY A 367 -1.86 -13.46 2.71
CA GLY A 367 -0.62 -12.90 3.24
C GLY A 367 -0.61 -11.37 3.23
N GLY A 368 0.33 -10.79 3.97
CA GLY A 368 0.48 -9.34 4.10
C GLY A 368 1.61 -8.75 3.24
N ARG A 369 2.24 -9.53 2.39
CA ARG A 369 3.38 -9.12 1.55
C ARG A 369 3.34 -9.76 0.16
N PRO A 370 4.13 -9.27 -0.82
CA PRO A 370 4.34 -9.96 -2.09
C PRO A 370 5.08 -11.29 -1.85
N LEU A 371 4.33 -12.39 -1.77
CA LEU A 371 4.88 -13.72 -1.58
C LEU A 371 5.37 -14.31 -2.91
N ILE A 372 6.41 -15.13 -2.84
CA ILE A 372 6.93 -15.89 -3.98
C ILE A 372 6.27 -17.27 -3.99
N PHE A 373 5.71 -17.64 -5.14
CA PHE A 373 4.98 -18.90 -5.33
C PHE A 373 5.27 -19.53 -6.71
N SER A 374 6.44 -19.28 -7.25
CA SER A 374 6.85 -19.68 -8.60
C SER A 374 6.77 -21.21 -8.82
N ASP A 375 7.03 -22.01 -7.76
CA ASP A 375 7.03 -23.48 -7.84
C ASP A 375 5.62 -24.06 -8.02
N MET A 376 4.58 -23.40 -7.49
CA MET A 376 3.20 -23.89 -7.59
C MET A 376 2.43 -23.25 -8.75
N GLU A 377 2.88 -22.12 -9.29
CA GLU A 377 2.16 -21.35 -10.32
C GLU A 377 1.81 -22.18 -11.56
N PRO A 378 2.69 -23.07 -12.10
CA PRO A 378 2.35 -23.92 -13.25
C PRO A 378 1.21 -24.89 -13.00
N TYR A 379 0.98 -25.27 -11.73
CA TYR A 379 0.02 -26.31 -11.32
C TYR A 379 -1.34 -25.74 -10.90
N ALA A 380 -1.48 -24.45 -10.73
CA ALA A 380 -2.77 -23.80 -10.47
C ALA A 380 -3.40 -23.28 -11.77
N ASP A 381 -4.68 -23.58 -11.99
CA ASP A 381 -5.45 -23.10 -13.14
C ASP A 381 -5.97 -21.68 -12.92
N ALA A 382 -6.21 -21.28 -11.67
CA ALA A 382 -6.46 -19.91 -11.28
C ALA A 382 -5.72 -19.58 -9.98
N ILE A 383 -5.26 -18.32 -9.86
CA ILE A 383 -4.57 -17.82 -8.67
C ILE A 383 -5.17 -16.46 -8.29
N LEU A 384 -5.57 -16.35 -7.03
CA LEU A 384 -6.07 -15.10 -6.45
C LEU A 384 -5.19 -14.70 -5.28
N MET A 385 -4.70 -13.46 -5.28
CA MET A 385 -4.15 -12.83 -4.09
C MET A 385 -5.30 -12.28 -3.28
N THR A 386 -5.57 -12.89 -2.14
CA THR A 386 -6.74 -12.58 -1.30
C THR A 386 -6.39 -11.73 -0.09
N TRP A 387 -5.09 -11.55 0.21
CA TRP A 387 -4.63 -10.82 1.39
C TRP A 387 -5.23 -11.36 2.70
N TRP A 388 -5.44 -10.46 3.69
CA TRP A 388 -6.26 -10.67 4.89
C TRP A 388 -7.39 -9.65 4.88
N LEU A 389 -8.62 -10.11 4.70
CA LEU A 389 -9.76 -9.26 4.37
C LEU A 389 -10.69 -8.96 5.55
N GLY A 390 -10.27 -9.34 6.78
CA GLY A 390 -11.03 -9.02 7.98
C GLY A 390 -12.31 -9.85 8.14
N SER A 391 -13.30 -9.26 8.81
CA SER A 391 -14.55 -9.94 9.18
C SER A 391 -15.37 -10.50 8.01
N GLU A 392 -15.24 -9.91 6.82
CA GLU A 392 -15.99 -10.32 5.62
C GLU A 392 -15.15 -11.10 4.60
N ALA A 393 -14.01 -11.64 5.02
CA ALA A 393 -13.05 -12.32 4.14
C ALA A 393 -13.70 -13.41 3.27
N GLY A 394 -14.43 -14.34 3.89
CA GLY A 394 -15.06 -15.45 3.18
C GLY A 394 -16.16 -14.99 2.21
N ASN A 395 -16.97 -14.01 2.60
CA ASN A 395 -17.99 -13.45 1.71
C ASN A 395 -17.36 -12.75 0.50
N SER A 396 -16.27 -12.01 0.70
CA SER A 396 -15.56 -11.30 -0.38
C SER A 396 -14.93 -12.29 -1.36
N VAL A 397 -14.27 -13.35 -0.84
CA VAL A 397 -13.70 -14.41 -1.67
C VAL A 397 -14.78 -15.15 -2.45
N ALA A 398 -15.89 -15.49 -1.80
CA ALA A 398 -17.01 -16.18 -2.45
C ALA A 398 -17.66 -15.32 -3.55
N ASP A 399 -17.79 -14.00 -3.34
CA ASP A 399 -18.32 -13.08 -4.38
C ASP A 399 -17.45 -13.07 -5.64
N ILE A 400 -16.13 -13.14 -5.48
CA ILE A 400 -15.21 -13.29 -6.61
C ILE A 400 -15.35 -14.67 -7.25
N LEU A 401 -15.19 -15.75 -6.48
CA LEU A 401 -15.19 -17.11 -7.02
C LEU A 401 -16.48 -17.44 -7.81
N THR A 402 -17.62 -16.94 -7.36
CA THR A 402 -18.93 -17.15 -8.01
C THR A 402 -19.24 -16.18 -9.15
N GLY A 403 -18.42 -15.14 -9.34
CA GLY A 403 -18.66 -14.11 -10.33
C GLY A 403 -19.74 -13.10 -9.94
N LYS A 404 -20.23 -13.11 -8.70
CA LYS A 404 -21.13 -12.09 -8.17
C LYS A 404 -20.44 -10.71 -8.17
N TYR A 405 -19.13 -10.68 -7.96
CA TYR A 405 -18.26 -9.54 -8.19
C TYR A 405 -17.17 -9.92 -9.20
N ASN A 406 -17.08 -9.18 -10.30
CA ASN A 406 -16.01 -9.39 -11.28
C ASN A 406 -14.71 -8.79 -10.75
N PRO A 407 -13.59 -9.55 -10.67
CA PRO A 407 -12.32 -9.03 -10.16
C PRO A 407 -11.92 -7.70 -10.81
N SER A 408 -11.56 -6.74 -9.96
CA SER A 408 -11.10 -5.41 -10.39
C SER A 408 -9.88 -4.91 -9.59
N GLY A 409 -9.42 -5.70 -8.64
CA GLY A 409 -8.24 -5.39 -7.83
C GLY A 409 -6.97 -5.35 -8.68
N LYS A 410 -6.06 -4.45 -8.32
CA LYS A 410 -4.74 -4.29 -8.94
C LYS A 410 -3.66 -4.37 -7.87
N LEU A 411 -2.52 -4.94 -8.22
CA LEU A 411 -1.38 -5.05 -7.29
C LEU A 411 -0.82 -3.66 -6.96
N PRO A 412 -0.76 -3.28 -5.69
CA PRO A 412 -0.14 -2.02 -5.27
C PRO A 412 1.38 -2.12 -5.12
N VAL A 413 1.93 -3.30 -5.37
CA VAL A 413 3.36 -3.63 -5.25
C VAL A 413 3.77 -4.62 -6.34
N THR A 414 5.02 -4.54 -6.75
CA THR A 414 5.66 -5.48 -7.67
C THR A 414 5.94 -6.80 -6.96
N PHE A 415 5.62 -7.94 -7.57
CA PHE A 415 5.89 -9.27 -7.03
C PHE A 415 7.21 -9.82 -7.60
N PRO A 416 8.20 -10.15 -6.77
CA PRO A 416 9.45 -10.76 -7.21
C PRO A 416 9.24 -12.21 -7.64
N LYS A 417 10.11 -12.72 -8.52
CA LYS A 417 10.23 -14.16 -8.82
C LYS A 417 11.10 -14.88 -7.81
N GLN A 418 12.14 -14.19 -7.34
CA GLN A 418 13.13 -14.71 -6.41
C GLN A 418 13.45 -13.68 -5.33
N VAL A 419 13.80 -14.13 -4.13
CA VAL A 419 14.15 -13.26 -3.00
C VAL A 419 15.32 -12.33 -3.35
N GLY A 420 16.28 -12.81 -4.15
CA GLY A 420 17.45 -12.04 -4.57
C GLY A 420 17.14 -10.81 -5.42
N GLN A 421 15.93 -10.69 -5.96
CA GLN A 421 15.48 -9.49 -6.68
C GLN A 421 15.06 -8.35 -5.74
N CYS A 422 14.83 -8.61 -4.44
CA CYS A 422 14.38 -7.60 -3.50
C CYS A 422 15.52 -6.64 -3.08
N PRO A 423 15.28 -5.31 -3.10
CA PRO A 423 14.03 -4.64 -3.47
C PRO A 423 13.79 -4.57 -4.99
N ILE A 424 12.55 -4.84 -5.42
CA ILE A 424 12.11 -4.69 -6.80
C ILE A 424 10.83 -3.84 -6.84
N TYR A 425 10.79 -2.84 -7.73
CA TYR A 425 9.65 -1.93 -7.91
C TYR A 425 9.63 -1.38 -9.34
N TYR A 426 8.47 -0.98 -9.84
CA TYR A 426 8.26 -0.64 -11.25
C TYR A 426 9.00 0.62 -11.73
N ASN A 427 9.12 1.64 -10.87
CA ASN A 427 9.69 2.94 -11.21
C ASN A 427 11.19 3.06 -10.91
N GLN A 428 11.95 2.03 -11.27
CA GLN A 428 13.41 2.05 -11.17
C GLN A 428 14.00 3.15 -12.06
N LYS A 429 15.13 3.72 -11.63
CA LYS A 429 15.87 4.69 -12.44
C LYS A 429 16.47 4.03 -13.68
N ARG A 430 16.59 4.82 -14.74
CA ARG A 430 17.31 4.40 -15.94
C ARG A 430 18.77 4.10 -15.63
N THR A 431 19.30 3.10 -16.27
CA THR A 431 20.74 2.79 -16.24
C THR A 431 21.36 3.08 -17.61
N GLY A 432 22.69 3.26 -17.63
CA GLY A 432 23.42 3.40 -18.89
C GLY A 432 23.46 2.09 -19.70
N ARG A 433 23.09 0.96 -19.09
CA ARG A 433 23.03 -0.37 -19.70
C ARG A 433 21.73 -1.06 -19.32
N PRO A 434 20.59 -0.67 -19.92
CA PRO A 434 19.29 -1.27 -19.61
C PRO A 434 19.29 -2.77 -19.88
N TRP A 435 18.53 -3.50 -19.08
CA TRP A 435 18.40 -4.94 -19.24
C TRP A 435 17.79 -5.31 -20.60
N VAL A 436 18.43 -6.28 -21.29
CA VAL A 436 17.93 -6.95 -22.47
C VAL A 436 18.23 -8.45 -22.36
N PRO A 437 17.32 -9.32 -22.84
CA PRO A 437 17.53 -10.77 -22.78
C PRO A 437 18.84 -11.19 -23.46
N ASN A 438 19.50 -12.21 -22.92
CA ASN A 438 20.69 -12.85 -23.48
C ASN A 438 21.93 -11.92 -23.64
N ASN A 439 22.00 -10.84 -22.86
CA ASN A 439 23.18 -9.97 -22.81
C ASN A 439 23.70 -9.89 -21.37
N LEU A 440 24.96 -10.26 -21.14
CA LEU A 440 25.58 -10.24 -19.81
C LEU A 440 26.07 -8.86 -19.37
N TYR A 441 26.26 -7.93 -20.31
CA TYR A 441 26.82 -6.59 -20.04
C TYR A 441 25.75 -5.54 -19.80
N VAL A 442 24.66 -5.92 -19.13
CA VAL A 442 23.50 -5.09 -18.83
C VAL A 442 23.18 -5.10 -17.33
N SER A 443 22.33 -4.17 -16.89
CA SER A 443 21.82 -4.13 -15.51
C SER A 443 20.80 -5.25 -15.30
N GLY A 444 21.27 -6.42 -14.87
CA GLY A 444 20.46 -7.64 -14.66
C GLY A 444 21.21 -8.68 -13.84
N TYR A 445 20.63 -9.87 -13.74
CA TYR A 445 21.21 -11.02 -13.06
C TYR A 445 21.71 -12.04 -14.09
N CYS A 446 22.68 -12.85 -13.74
CA CYS A 446 23.23 -13.89 -14.63
C CYS A 446 22.43 -15.21 -14.55
N ASP A 447 21.66 -15.40 -13.49
CA ASP A 447 20.94 -16.62 -13.14
C ASP A 447 19.42 -16.47 -13.10
N GLU A 448 18.90 -15.25 -13.18
CA GLU A 448 17.47 -14.96 -13.23
C GLU A 448 17.20 -13.72 -14.10
N THR A 449 15.97 -13.58 -14.57
CA THR A 449 15.54 -12.37 -15.27
C THR A 449 15.49 -11.16 -14.34
N ALA A 450 15.68 -9.96 -14.87
CA ALA A 450 15.41 -8.72 -14.15
C ALA A 450 13.91 -8.36 -14.05
N LEU A 451 13.05 -9.10 -14.76
CA LEU A 451 11.60 -8.86 -14.75
C LEU A 451 10.93 -9.48 -13.52
N PRO A 452 9.89 -8.84 -12.98
CA PRO A 452 9.11 -9.38 -11.86
C PRO A 452 8.27 -10.61 -12.27
N ALA A 453 7.71 -11.30 -11.28
CA ALA A 453 6.66 -12.29 -11.50
C ALA A 453 5.37 -11.61 -11.96
N TYR A 454 4.96 -10.57 -11.21
CA TYR A 454 3.82 -9.73 -11.57
C TYR A 454 4.19 -8.25 -11.35
N PRO A 455 3.94 -7.39 -12.35
CA PRO A 455 4.28 -5.97 -12.27
C PRO A 455 3.29 -5.19 -11.39
N PHE A 456 3.70 -4.01 -10.95
CA PHE A 456 2.81 -3.04 -10.30
C PHE A 456 1.58 -2.74 -11.17
N GLY A 457 0.43 -2.64 -10.53
CA GLY A 457 -0.83 -2.34 -11.22
C GLY A 457 -1.47 -3.53 -11.93
N PHE A 458 -0.84 -4.71 -11.93
CA PHE A 458 -1.38 -5.93 -12.57
C PHE A 458 -2.62 -6.45 -11.84
N GLY A 459 -3.56 -6.99 -12.62
CA GLY A 459 -4.74 -7.69 -12.14
C GLY A 459 -5.68 -7.98 -13.29
N LEU A 460 -6.16 -9.23 -13.36
CA LEU A 460 -7.06 -9.72 -14.40
C LEU A 460 -8.53 -9.50 -14.00
N SER A 461 -9.40 -9.61 -15.00
CA SER A 461 -10.86 -9.60 -14.89
C SER A 461 -11.43 -10.82 -15.59
N TYR A 462 -12.69 -11.17 -15.30
CA TYR A 462 -13.44 -12.18 -16.08
C TYR A 462 -13.85 -11.69 -17.46
N THR A 463 -13.65 -10.40 -17.73
CA THR A 463 -13.85 -9.81 -19.04
C THR A 463 -12.52 -9.26 -19.59
N GLN A 464 -12.51 -8.85 -20.86
CA GLN A 464 -11.32 -8.32 -21.51
C GLN A 464 -11.51 -6.84 -21.80
N PHE A 465 -10.59 -6.02 -21.30
CA PHE A 465 -10.55 -4.59 -21.58
C PHE A 465 -9.44 -4.27 -22.59
N GLU A 466 -9.73 -3.32 -23.45
CA GLU A 466 -8.77 -2.71 -24.35
C GLU A 466 -8.64 -1.23 -23.99
N ILE A 467 -7.41 -0.77 -23.81
CA ILE A 467 -7.06 0.61 -23.50
C ILE A 467 -6.30 1.16 -24.71
N ASP A 468 -6.85 2.20 -25.32
CA ASP A 468 -6.23 2.83 -26.49
C ASP A 468 -5.04 3.72 -26.08
N THR A 469 -4.27 4.12 -27.07
CA THR A 469 -3.22 5.13 -26.94
C THR A 469 -3.81 6.43 -26.37
N PRO A 470 -3.17 7.05 -25.37
CA PRO A 470 -3.64 8.33 -24.84
C PRO A 470 -3.57 9.42 -25.91
N VAL A 471 -4.61 10.26 -25.97
CA VAL A 471 -4.73 11.37 -26.92
C VAL A 471 -4.61 12.69 -26.17
N LEU A 472 -3.76 13.57 -26.67
CA LEU A 472 -3.54 14.90 -26.17
C LEU A 472 -4.27 15.94 -27.05
N GLU A 473 -4.68 17.07 -26.47
CA GLU A 473 -5.30 18.17 -27.22
C GLU A 473 -4.27 18.92 -28.08
N LYS A 474 -2.98 18.90 -27.66
CA LYS A 474 -1.86 19.56 -28.33
C LYS A 474 -0.61 18.68 -28.28
N GLU A 475 0.34 18.92 -29.16
CA GLU A 475 1.68 18.34 -29.10
C GLU A 475 2.67 19.17 -28.26
N LYS A 476 2.34 20.46 -28.01
CA LYS A 476 3.19 21.40 -27.28
C LYS A 476 2.37 22.15 -26.23
N TYR A 477 2.91 22.24 -25.03
CA TYR A 477 2.32 22.95 -23.89
C TYR A 477 3.32 23.95 -23.33
N PHE A 478 2.81 25.03 -22.75
CA PHE A 478 3.63 25.97 -21.97
C PHE A 478 3.47 25.70 -20.48
N PHE A 479 4.42 26.15 -19.68
CA PHE A 479 4.30 26.13 -18.22
C PHE A 479 2.97 26.77 -17.78
N ASN A 480 2.36 26.18 -16.75
CA ASN A 480 1.05 26.54 -16.21
C ASN A 480 -0.16 26.26 -17.13
N GLU A 481 0.03 25.65 -18.28
CA GLU A 481 -1.09 25.14 -19.07
C GLU A 481 -1.51 23.76 -18.59
N PRO A 482 -2.83 23.47 -18.42
CA PRO A 482 -3.29 22.12 -18.12
C PRO A 482 -3.09 21.19 -19.31
N ILE A 483 -2.48 20.03 -19.05
CA ILE A 483 -2.27 18.96 -20.03
C ILE A 483 -3.44 17.98 -19.90
N LYS A 484 -4.39 18.08 -20.82
CA LYS A 484 -5.56 17.22 -20.85
C LYS A 484 -5.29 15.97 -21.68
N VAL A 485 -5.54 14.82 -21.07
CA VAL A 485 -5.28 13.50 -21.65
C VAL A 485 -6.58 12.72 -21.72
N LYS A 486 -6.93 12.21 -22.88
CA LYS A 486 -8.10 11.37 -23.10
C LYS A 486 -7.66 9.94 -23.44
N VAL A 487 -8.26 8.97 -22.78
CA VAL A 487 -7.98 7.54 -23.01
C VAL A 487 -9.31 6.83 -23.26
N LYS A 488 -9.44 6.19 -24.40
CA LYS A 488 -10.60 5.36 -24.71
C LYS A 488 -10.38 3.96 -24.13
N VAL A 489 -11.44 3.43 -23.51
CA VAL A 489 -11.46 2.09 -22.91
C VAL A 489 -12.68 1.34 -23.44
N ARG A 490 -12.48 0.10 -23.86
CA ARG A 490 -13.55 -0.80 -24.34
C ARG A 490 -13.58 -2.08 -23.54
N ASN A 491 -14.76 -2.60 -23.32
CA ASN A 491 -14.98 -3.94 -22.82
C ASN A 491 -15.26 -4.90 -24.00
N ASN A 492 -14.25 -5.65 -24.42
CA ASN A 492 -14.37 -6.60 -25.53
C ASN A 492 -14.91 -7.97 -25.12
N GLY A 493 -15.04 -8.22 -23.81
CA GLY A 493 -15.47 -9.50 -23.26
C GLY A 493 -16.98 -9.63 -23.09
N LYS A 494 -17.36 -10.63 -22.26
CA LYS A 494 -18.77 -11.06 -22.08
C LYS A 494 -19.40 -10.58 -20.77
N TYR A 495 -18.60 -10.12 -19.82
CA TYR A 495 -19.07 -9.73 -18.50
C TYR A 495 -18.96 -8.22 -18.31
N LYS A 496 -19.90 -7.64 -17.57
CA LYS A 496 -19.74 -6.30 -17.04
C LYS A 496 -18.57 -6.29 -16.06
N GLY A 497 -17.73 -5.25 -16.11
CA GLY A 497 -16.58 -5.15 -15.21
C GLY A 497 -16.09 -3.74 -15.01
N ILE A 498 -15.18 -3.59 -14.08
CA ILE A 498 -14.48 -2.34 -13.77
C ILE A 498 -13.02 -2.49 -14.19
N GLU A 499 -12.54 -1.57 -15.03
CA GLU A 499 -11.11 -1.45 -15.32
C GLU A 499 -10.52 -0.24 -14.62
N THR A 500 -9.27 -0.38 -14.17
CA THR A 500 -8.46 0.69 -13.60
C THR A 500 -7.45 1.16 -14.63
N VAL A 501 -7.76 2.28 -15.29
CA VAL A 501 -6.84 2.93 -16.22
C VAL A 501 -5.77 3.66 -15.44
N GLN A 502 -4.52 3.33 -15.70
CA GLN A 502 -3.33 3.89 -15.07
C GLN A 502 -2.61 4.77 -16.10
N LEU A 503 -2.30 6.00 -15.71
CA LEU A 503 -1.53 6.95 -16.51
C LEU A 503 -0.14 7.11 -15.90
N TYR A 504 0.88 6.94 -16.73
CA TYR A 504 2.27 7.07 -16.34
C TYR A 504 2.96 8.16 -17.15
N LEU A 505 3.95 8.78 -16.53
CA LEU A 505 4.79 9.84 -17.11
C LEU A 505 6.23 9.36 -17.23
N GLN A 506 6.89 9.78 -18.28
CA GLN A 506 8.34 9.71 -18.45
C GLN A 506 8.87 11.06 -18.87
N ASP A 507 9.78 11.62 -18.10
CA ASP A 507 10.64 12.70 -18.51
C ASP A 507 11.77 12.13 -19.38
N VAL A 508 11.85 12.52 -20.66
CA VAL A 508 12.76 11.88 -21.62
C VAL A 508 14.21 12.27 -21.38
N VAL A 509 14.46 13.56 -21.09
CA VAL A 509 15.78 14.10 -20.78
C VAL A 509 15.68 15.14 -19.67
N SER A 510 16.38 14.93 -18.59
CA SER A 510 16.41 15.85 -17.45
C SER A 510 17.82 15.98 -16.87
N SER A 511 18.03 17.03 -16.06
CA SER A 511 19.32 17.33 -15.41
C SER A 511 19.77 16.28 -14.39
N ILE A 512 18.88 15.35 -13.99
CA ILE A 512 19.19 14.19 -13.15
C ILE A 512 18.62 12.91 -13.77
N THR A 513 19.13 11.74 -13.36
CA THR A 513 18.54 10.46 -13.78
C THR A 513 17.18 10.26 -13.16
N ARG A 514 16.13 10.21 -13.99
CA ARG A 514 14.75 9.99 -13.61
C ARG A 514 14.35 8.52 -13.72
N PRO A 515 13.25 8.10 -13.04
CA PRO A 515 12.65 6.78 -13.25
C PRO A 515 12.30 6.50 -14.72
N LEU A 516 12.16 5.20 -15.03
CA LEU A 516 11.71 4.76 -16.37
C LEU A 516 10.30 5.28 -16.67
N ILE A 517 9.41 5.15 -15.70
CA ILE A 517 8.04 5.68 -15.71
C ILE A 517 7.61 5.99 -14.28
N GLU A 518 6.70 6.93 -14.11
CA GLU A 518 6.13 7.31 -12.81
C GLU A 518 4.61 7.41 -12.95
N LEU A 519 3.86 6.80 -12.05
CA LEU A 519 2.40 6.90 -12.03
C LEU A 519 1.99 8.36 -11.74
N CYS A 520 1.11 8.90 -12.56
CA CYS A 520 0.58 10.26 -12.41
C CYS A 520 -0.94 10.36 -12.48
N GLY A 521 -1.65 9.23 -12.67
CA GLY A 521 -3.10 9.22 -12.70
C GLY A 521 -3.71 7.83 -12.65
N ILE A 522 -4.85 7.71 -11.96
CA ILE A 522 -5.70 6.51 -11.93
C ILE A 522 -7.14 6.93 -12.15
N ARG A 523 -7.85 6.17 -13.00
CA ARG A 523 -9.31 6.30 -13.18
C ARG A 523 -9.95 4.93 -13.27
N GLN A 524 -10.97 4.68 -12.47
CA GLN A 524 -11.79 3.49 -12.60
C GLN A 524 -12.98 3.77 -13.54
N VAL A 525 -13.24 2.83 -14.45
CA VAL A 525 -14.36 2.90 -15.38
C VAL A 525 -15.10 1.58 -15.38
N GLU A 526 -16.41 1.65 -15.16
CA GLU A 526 -17.30 0.50 -15.26
C GLU A 526 -17.90 0.43 -16.67
N LEU A 527 -17.79 -0.74 -17.31
CA LEU A 527 -18.26 -0.97 -18.68
C LEU A 527 -19.08 -2.26 -18.78
N ALA A 528 -20.25 -2.15 -19.41
CA ALA A 528 -21.01 -3.31 -19.87
C ALA A 528 -20.28 -4.03 -21.03
N PRO A 529 -20.64 -5.29 -21.37
CA PRO A 529 -20.12 -5.95 -22.56
C PRO A 529 -20.31 -5.10 -23.82
N LYS A 530 -19.23 -4.92 -24.59
CA LYS A 530 -19.17 -4.11 -25.82
C LYS A 530 -19.32 -2.60 -25.64
N GLU A 531 -19.43 -2.11 -24.40
CA GLU A 531 -19.42 -0.69 -24.10
C GLU A 531 -18.02 -0.09 -24.22
N GLU A 532 -17.96 1.17 -24.67
CA GLU A 532 -16.74 1.98 -24.64
C GLU A 532 -16.99 3.31 -23.94
N LYS A 533 -15.98 3.81 -23.25
CA LYS A 533 -15.98 5.14 -22.59
C LYS A 533 -14.64 5.83 -22.77
N ILE A 534 -14.65 7.14 -22.66
CA ILE A 534 -13.44 7.96 -22.59
C ILE A 534 -13.24 8.34 -21.12
N VAL A 535 -12.06 8.08 -20.59
CA VAL A 535 -11.60 8.59 -19.31
C VAL A 535 -10.67 9.77 -19.54
N GLU A 536 -10.77 10.78 -18.68
CA GLU A 536 -9.99 12.01 -18.79
C GLU A 536 -9.06 12.18 -17.59
N PHE A 537 -7.85 12.65 -17.87
CA PHE A 537 -6.86 13.08 -16.89
C PHE A 537 -6.47 14.52 -17.18
N ILE A 538 -6.11 15.24 -16.15
CA ILE A 538 -5.54 16.59 -16.24
C ILE A 538 -4.26 16.58 -15.42
N LEU A 539 -3.15 16.90 -16.05
CA LEU A 539 -1.86 17.11 -15.41
C LEU A 539 -1.52 18.60 -15.44
N PHE A 540 -0.79 19.04 -14.44
CA PHE A 540 -0.25 20.39 -14.34
C PHE A 540 1.27 20.34 -14.36
N THR A 541 1.91 21.49 -14.56
CA THR A 541 3.38 21.60 -14.60
C THR A 541 4.03 21.03 -13.33
N GLU A 542 3.37 21.18 -12.19
CA GLU A 542 3.85 20.69 -10.90
C GLU A 542 3.89 19.15 -10.84
N ASP A 543 3.02 18.46 -11.58
CA ASP A 543 3.00 17.00 -11.67
C ASP A 543 4.21 16.44 -12.45
N LEU A 544 4.90 17.29 -13.20
CA LEU A 544 6.11 16.97 -13.96
C LEU A 544 7.40 17.25 -13.17
N SER A 545 7.28 17.86 -11.98
CA SER A 545 8.40 18.34 -11.19
C SER A 545 9.22 17.21 -10.56
N PHE A 546 10.50 17.50 -10.33
CA PHE A 546 11.41 16.62 -9.62
C PHE A 546 12.35 17.40 -8.70
N TYR A 547 12.93 16.72 -7.72
CA TYR A 547 13.87 17.29 -6.77
C TYR A 547 15.27 17.32 -7.38
N SER A 548 15.78 18.53 -7.64
CA SER A 548 17.03 18.78 -8.35
C SER A 548 18.28 18.64 -7.46
N HIS A 549 19.47 18.75 -8.06
CA HIS A 549 20.74 18.87 -7.33
C HIS A 549 20.83 20.14 -6.47
N GLU A 550 20.07 21.18 -6.81
CA GLU A 550 19.97 22.43 -6.06
C GLU A 550 19.05 22.33 -4.83
N LYS A 551 18.54 21.13 -4.55
CA LYS A 551 17.66 20.82 -3.41
C LYS A 551 16.32 21.56 -3.44
N VAL A 552 15.79 21.76 -4.63
CA VAL A 552 14.46 22.36 -4.89
C VAL A 552 13.70 21.53 -5.92
N PHE A 553 12.37 21.59 -5.86
CA PHE A 553 11.53 21.03 -6.92
C PHE A 553 11.51 21.95 -8.13
N ILE A 554 11.84 21.41 -9.28
CA ILE A 554 11.84 22.12 -10.56
C ILE A 554 11.11 21.29 -11.62
N THR A 555 10.60 21.96 -12.65
CA THR A 555 10.17 21.36 -13.91
C THR A 555 11.04 21.93 -15.02
N GLU A 556 11.57 21.09 -15.87
CA GLU A 556 12.41 21.49 -17.00
C GLU A 556 11.60 21.42 -18.31
N PRO A 557 11.85 22.32 -19.27
CA PRO A 557 11.30 22.18 -20.61
C PRO A 557 11.92 20.98 -21.33
N GLY A 558 11.16 20.34 -22.20
CA GLY A 558 11.65 19.18 -22.95
C GLY A 558 10.56 18.24 -23.41
N GLU A 559 10.97 17.10 -23.94
CA GLU A 559 10.06 16.03 -24.37
C GLU A 559 9.64 15.19 -23.16
N PHE A 560 8.33 14.95 -23.06
CA PHE A 560 7.71 14.03 -22.12
C PHE A 560 6.94 12.95 -22.87
N LYS A 561 6.89 11.73 -22.31
CA LYS A 561 6.02 10.66 -22.78
C LYS A 561 4.97 10.35 -21.73
N LEU A 562 3.74 10.13 -22.21
CA LEU A 562 2.63 9.64 -21.41
C LEU A 562 2.27 8.24 -21.87
N PHE A 563 1.99 7.38 -20.90
CA PHE A 563 1.61 6.00 -21.14
C PHE A 563 0.29 5.72 -20.46
N ALA A 564 -0.63 5.06 -21.15
CA ALA A 564 -1.85 4.57 -20.54
C ALA A 564 -1.93 3.05 -20.63
N GLY A 565 -2.41 2.40 -19.58
CA GLY A 565 -2.55 0.96 -19.55
C GLY A 565 -3.28 0.47 -18.30
N ASN A 566 -3.26 -0.85 -18.10
CA ASN A 566 -3.86 -1.52 -16.93
C ASN A 566 -2.83 -2.14 -15.96
N SER A 567 -1.55 -1.95 -16.26
CA SER A 567 -0.41 -2.30 -15.43
C SER A 567 0.83 -1.52 -15.90
N SER A 568 1.90 -1.52 -15.12
CA SER A 568 3.14 -0.81 -15.46
C SER A 568 3.92 -1.40 -16.63
N ASP A 569 3.54 -2.56 -17.16
CA ASP A 569 4.17 -3.25 -18.28
C ASP A 569 3.29 -3.38 -19.54
N ASN A 570 1.98 -3.14 -19.42
CA ASN A 570 1.04 -3.19 -20.55
C ASN A 570 0.53 -1.78 -20.88
N LEU A 571 1.34 -1.06 -21.68
CA LEU A 571 1.22 0.38 -21.88
C LEU A 571 1.13 0.76 -23.36
N ARG A 572 0.38 1.84 -23.65
CA ARG A 572 0.34 2.56 -24.93
C ARG A 572 0.85 3.97 -24.70
N ALA A 573 1.70 4.47 -25.61
CA ALA A 573 2.43 5.72 -25.42
C ALA A 573 2.04 6.82 -26.41
N THR A 574 2.08 8.05 -25.94
CA THR A 574 2.11 9.29 -26.73
C THR A 574 3.18 10.22 -26.16
N SER A 575 3.54 11.29 -26.89
CA SER A 575 4.52 12.28 -26.41
C SER A 575 4.00 13.70 -26.59
N PHE A 576 4.59 14.63 -25.84
CA PHE A 576 4.41 16.07 -25.97
C PHE A 576 5.70 16.79 -25.59
N GLU A 577 5.79 18.04 -26.02
CA GLU A 577 6.89 18.95 -25.67
C GLU A 577 6.39 20.01 -24.70
N LEU A 578 7.08 20.18 -23.58
CA LEU A 578 6.88 21.28 -22.64
C LEU A 578 7.83 22.42 -22.98
N LEU A 579 7.30 23.61 -23.21
CA LEU A 579 8.03 24.81 -23.59
C LEU A 579 8.04 25.80 -22.42
N GLU A 580 9.12 26.60 -22.32
CA GLU A 580 9.16 27.72 -21.40
C GLU A 580 8.06 28.75 -21.72
N THR A 581 7.51 29.36 -20.68
CA THR A 581 6.52 30.42 -20.84
C THR A 581 7.15 31.58 -21.64
N ARG A 582 6.56 31.97 -22.77
CA ARG A 582 6.98 33.18 -23.48
C ARG A 582 6.76 34.37 -22.55
N ILE A 583 7.83 34.95 -22.01
CA ILE A 583 7.77 36.30 -21.44
C ILE A 583 7.48 37.21 -22.63
N SER A 584 6.24 37.68 -22.77
CA SER A 584 5.92 38.73 -23.73
C SER A 584 6.74 39.93 -23.33
N SER A 585 7.81 40.20 -24.06
CA SER A 585 8.50 41.48 -24.00
C SER A 585 7.50 42.54 -24.55
N ASN A 586 6.70 43.11 -23.66
CA ASN A 586 6.05 44.35 -23.98
C ASN A 586 7.14 45.37 -24.15
N LYS A 587 7.47 45.68 -25.43
CA LYS A 587 8.17 46.89 -25.81
C LYS A 587 7.23 48.08 -25.69
#